data_bb938e114d6e012c3ae78faba1940096
#
_entry.id   bb938e114d6e012c3ae78faba1940096
#
_cell.length_a   1.000
_cell.length_b   1.000
_cell.length_c   1.000
_cell.angle_alpha   90.00
_cell.angle_beta   90.00
_cell.angle_gamma   90.00
#
_symmetry.space_group_name_H-M   'P 1'
#
loop_
_entity.id
_entity.type
_entity.pdbx_description
1 polymer ?
#
loop_
_entity_poly.entity_id
_entity_poly.type
_entity_poly.pdbx_seq_one_letter_code
_entity_poly.pdbx_strand_id
1 'polypeptide(L)'
;RQWSRGLGDVYKRQGLNIMNVENKFDFIIFGASGFTGKLVVEYALEKYKDDKSVSWAIAGRNETKLHQLKDEMNIPDDVGIFIVESDDQNSIEEMLAQTKCVLTTVGPYQLYGEKLIRSCIASGTDYVDLCGEPGFMHKIISDCSAEAKQNGSRVIFSCGFDSIPFDLGVFLVQEEVMSKIGKYAPSVRGRVRAMNGEFSGGTAASMKATMSSLKTNPELINVLINPHGLCEGINGAQQEDDTKPKYDEELDVWVAPFFMAPINTKNIHRSNKLMNHIYGKDFLYNEMWITGPGEQGKAAAEMLAGNNPIAGDDVPAPGE
;
A
#
# COMPACT_ATOMS: atom_id res chain seq x y z
N ARG A 1 0.29 -38.47 -39.67
CA ARG A 1 -0.81 -37.53 -39.30
C ARG A 1 -1.72 -38.03 -38.16
N GLN A 2 -1.23 -38.76 -37.23
CA GLN A 2 -2.06 -39.29 -36.14
C GLN A 2 -1.53 -39.02 -34.71
N TRP A 3 -0.48 -38.16 -34.57
CA TRP A 3 0.15 -37.87 -33.27
C TRP A 3 -0.10 -36.44 -32.71
N SER A 4 -0.93 -35.62 -33.38
CA SER A 4 -1.23 -34.25 -32.90
C SER A 4 -2.63 -34.05 -32.31
N ARG A 5 -3.43 -35.12 -32.16
CA ARG A 5 -4.80 -35.02 -31.59
C ARG A 5 -4.92 -35.41 -30.12
N GLY A 6 -3.86 -35.91 -29.50
CA GLY A 6 -3.91 -36.43 -28.13
C GLY A 6 -3.66 -35.37 -27.03
N LEU A 7 -3.00 -34.27 -27.31
CA LEU A 7 -2.67 -33.24 -26.30
C LEU A 7 -3.75 -32.15 -26.18
N GLY A 8 -4.53 -31.92 -27.23
CA GLY A 8 -5.61 -30.93 -27.19
C GLY A 8 -6.86 -31.37 -26.40
N ASP A 9 -7.09 -32.69 -26.26
CA ASP A 9 -8.27 -33.22 -25.57
C ASP A 9 -8.06 -33.43 -24.05
N VAL A 10 -6.81 -33.49 -23.59
CA VAL A 10 -6.50 -33.57 -22.16
C VAL A 10 -6.71 -32.23 -21.48
N TYR A 11 -6.39 -31.12 -22.17
CA TYR A 11 -6.63 -29.76 -21.66
C TYR A 11 -8.10 -29.32 -21.76
N LYS A 12 -8.90 -29.94 -22.60
CA LYS A 12 -10.37 -29.68 -22.68
C LYS A 12 -11.20 -30.45 -21.66
N ARG A 13 -10.64 -31.47 -21.00
CA ARG A 13 -11.36 -32.23 -19.94
C ARG A 13 -11.06 -31.76 -18.51
N GLN A 14 -10.11 -30.85 -18.33
CA GLN A 14 -9.98 -30.03 -17.13
C GLN A 14 -10.61 -28.63 -17.39
N GLY A 15 -11.74 -28.59 -18.07
CA GLY A 15 -12.67 -27.51 -17.95
C GLY A 15 -13.10 -27.48 -16.48
N LEU A 16 -12.36 -26.78 -15.67
CA LEU A 16 -12.89 -26.19 -14.45
C LEU A 16 -14.19 -25.52 -14.91
N ASN A 17 -15.32 -26.10 -14.49
CA ASN A 17 -16.54 -25.34 -14.36
C ASN A 17 -16.14 -24.13 -13.50
N ILE A 18 -15.83 -23.02 -14.13
CA ILE A 18 -15.99 -21.72 -13.52
C ILE A 18 -17.51 -21.65 -13.32
N MET A 19 -18.00 -22.30 -12.24
CA MET A 19 -19.24 -21.85 -11.64
C MET A 19 -19.01 -20.35 -11.50
N ASN A 20 -19.88 -19.53 -12.06
CA ASN A 20 -20.07 -18.17 -11.63
C ASN A 20 -20.48 -18.27 -10.16
N VAL A 21 -19.52 -18.42 -9.27
CA VAL A 21 -19.70 -18.14 -7.85
C VAL A 21 -19.86 -16.64 -7.83
N GLU A 22 -21.08 -16.17 -7.77
CA GLU A 22 -21.38 -14.77 -7.53
C GLU A 22 -20.67 -14.45 -6.22
N ASN A 23 -19.58 -13.65 -6.30
CA ASN A 23 -18.82 -13.26 -5.12
C ASN A 23 -19.78 -12.60 -4.14
N LYS A 24 -19.94 -13.21 -2.97
CA LYS A 24 -20.90 -12.79 -1.95
C LYS A 24 -20.59 -11.39 -1.40
N PHE A 25 -19.29 -11.04 -1.38
CA PHE A 25 -18.83 -9.79 -0.81
C PHE A 25 -18.06 -8.97 -1.85
N ASP A 26 -18.29 -7.66 -1.86
CA ASP A 26 -17.54 -6.72 -2.69
C ASP A 26 -16.12 -6.56 -2.15
N PHE A 27 -15.95 -6.56 -0.81
CA PHE A 27 -14.63 -6.59 -0.19
C PHE A 27 -14.65 -7.27 1.18
N ILE A 28 -13.46 -7.76 1.58
CA ILE A 28 -13.21 -8.30 2.92
C ILE A 28 -12.08 -7.52 3.58
N ILE A 29 -12.29 -7.09 4.84
CA ILE A 29 -11.28 -6.44 5.67
C ILE A 29 -10.51 -7.52 6.44
N PHE A 30 -9.30 -7.85 6.00
CA PHE A 30 -8.42 -8.82 6.66
C PHE A 30 -7.51 -8.14 7.68
N GLY A 31 -7.55 -8.64 8.94
CA GLY A 31 -6.91 -8.00 10.09
C GLY A 31 -7.84 -7.04 10.85
N ALA A 32 -9.15 -7.23 10.71
CA ALA A 32 -10.19 -6.35 11.26
C ALA A 32 -10.09 -6.09 12.77
N SER A 33 -9.61 -7.07 13.55
CA SER A 33 -9.48 -6.93 15.01
C SER A 33 -8.20 -6.21 15.48
N GLY A 34 -7.29 -5.86 14.58
CA GLY A 34 -6.10 -5.06 14.89
C GLY A 34 -6.41 -3.56 15.02
N PHE A 35 -5.46 -2.77 15.52
CA PHE A 35 -5.66 -1.33 15.70
C PHE A 35 -6.16 -0.64 14.42
N THR A 36 -5.40 -0.71 13.33
CA THR A 36 -5.79 -0.10 12.05
C THR A 36 -7.02 -0.76 11.45
N GLY A 37 -7.16 -2.10 11.59
CA GLY A 37 -8.33 -2.84 11.12
C GLY A 37 -9.63 -2.33 11.73
N LYS A 38 -9.64 -2.04 13.04
CA LYS A 38 -10.80 -1.45 13.73
C LYS A 38 -11.22 -0.10 13.13
N LEU A 39 -10.25 0.78 12.82
CA LEU A 39 -10.51 2.07 12.18
C LEU A 39 -11.12 1.90 10.79
N VAL A 40 -10.66 0.91 10.02
CA VAL A 40 -11.23 0.59 8.70
C VAL A 40 -12.64 0.05 8.84
N VAL A 41 -12.91 -0.80 9.82
CA VAL A 41 -14.26 -1.32 10.13
C VAL A 41 -15.19 -0.19 10.55
N GLU A 42 -14.73 0.72 11.40
CA GLU A 42 -15.49 1.91 11.83
C GLU A 42 -15.91 2.76 10.62
N TYR A 43 -14.97 3.04 9.73
CA TYR A 43 -15.25 3.77 8.50
C TYR A 43 -16.22 3.02 7.57
N ALA A 44 -16.06 1.70 7.43
CA ALA A 44 -16.96 0.89 6.61
C ALA A 44 -18.39 0.90 7.17
N LEU A 45 -18.54 0.82 8.49
CA LEU A 45 -19.83 0.94 9.16
C LEU A 45 -20.48 2.31 8.92
N GLU A 46 -19.72 3.39 9.12
CA GLU A 46 -20.23 4.75 8.87
C GLU A 46 -20.67 4.93 7.42
N LYS A 47 -19.85 4.46 6.47
CA LYS A 47 -20.05 4.70 5.05
C LYS A 47 -21.11 3.82 4.41
N TYR A 48 -21.18 2.53 4.80
CA TYR A 48 -21.99 1.52 4.11
C TYR A 48 -23.13 0.94 4.95
N LYS A 49 -23.35 1.44 6.17
CA LYS A 49 -24.41 0.96 7.07
C LYS A 49 -25.79 0.88 6.39
N ASP A 50 -26.13 1.91 5.63
CA ASP A 50 -27.44 2.04 4.96
C ASP A 50 -27.36 1.77 3.45
N ASP A 51 -26.16 1.50 2.91
CA ASP A 51 -25.95 1.21 1.50
C ASP A 51 -25.97 -0.29 1.24
N LYS A 52 -27.15 -0.82 0.92
CA LYS A 52 -27.33 -2.24 0.61
C LYS A 52 -26.78 -2.68 -0.76
N SER A 53 -26.23 -1.75 -1.55
CA SER A 53 -25.54 -2.08 -2.81
C SER A 53 -24.11 -2.57 -2.59
N VAL A 54 -23.55 -2.36 -1.39
CA VAL A 54 -22.18 -2.79 -1.00
C VAL A 54 -22.27 -3.87 0.06
N SER A 55 -21.76 -5.03 -0.25
CA SER A 55 -21.64 -6.18 0.67
C SER A 55 -20.18 -6.34 1.11
N TRP A 56 -19.96 -6.54 2.40
CA TRP A 56 -18.62 -6.68 2.93
C TRP A 56 -18.52 -7.65 4.10
N ALA A 57 -17.31 -8.05 4.46
CA ALA A 57 -17.05 -8.93 5.57
C ALA A 57 -15.76 -8.54 6.31
N ILE A 58 -15.58 -9.12 7.49
CA ILE A 58 -14.37 -8.99 8.31
C ILE A 58 -13.66 -10.34 8.40
N ALA A 59 -12.34 -10.30 8.44
CA ALA A 59 -11.52 -11.49 8.55
C ALA A 59 -10.33 -11.30 9.52
N GLY A 60 -9.88 -12.40 10.11
CA GLY A 60 -8.72 -12.46 10.97
C GLY A 60 -8.55 -13.81 11.64
N ARG A 61 -7.42 -14.02 12.32
CA ARG A 61 -7.06 -15.33 12.87
C ARG A 61 -7.77 -15.69 14.19
N ASN A 62 -8.26 -14.70 14.92
CA ASN A 62 -8.82 -14.92 16.26
C ASN A 62 -10.34 -14.73 16.26
N GLU A 63 -11.07 -15.84 16.25
CA GLU A 63 -12.53 -15.89 16.24
C GLU A 63 -13.15 -15.09 17.40
N THR A 64 -12.64 -15.27 18.60
CA THR A 64 -13.16 -14.57 19.79
C THR A 64 -13.03 -13.04 19.63
N LYS A 65 -11.88 -12.55 19.16
CA LYS A 65 -11.68 -11.10 18.93
C LYS A 65 -12.57 -10.56 17.82
N LEU A 66 -12.86 -11.32 16.80
CA LEU A 66 -13.77 -10.89 15.71
C LEU A 66 -15.21 -10.81 16.20
N HIS A 67 -15.67 -11.77 17.00
CA HIS A 67 -17.00 -11.71 17.61
C HIS A 67 -17.11 -10.58 18.63
N GLN A 68 -16.09 -10.37 19.46
CA GLN A 68 -16.03 -9.20 20.35
C GLN A 68 -16.10 -7.87 19.60
N LEU A 69 -15.35 -7.75 18.50
CA LEU A 69 -15.40 -6.58 17.61
C LEU A 69 -16.81 -6.36 17.06
N LYS A 70 -17.47 -7.45 16.62
CA LYS A 70 -18.85 -7.39 16.12
C LYS A 70 -19.81 -6.83 17.16
N ASP A 71 -19.71 -7.32 18.40
CA ASP A 71 -20.55 -6.88 19.50
C ASP A 71 -20.23 -5.43 19.91
N GLU A 72 -18.96 -5.08 20.08
CA GLU A 72 -18.49 -3.75 20.49
C GLU A 72 -18.91 -2.64 19.51
N MET A 73 -18.79 -2.92 18.19
CA MET A 73 -19.11 -1.95 17.16
C MET A 73 -20.53 -2.05 16.60
N ASN A 74 -21.36 -2.97 17.13
CA ASN A 74 -22.70 -3.26 16.63
C ASN A 74 -22.70 -3.54 15.10
N ILE A 75 -21.76 -4.38 14.65
CA ILE A 75 -21.65 -4.75 13.25
C ILE A 75 -22.89 -5.55 12.83
N PRO A 76 -23.59 -5.19 11.73
CA PRO A 76 -24.79 -5.87 11.28
C PRO A 76 -24.60 -7.35 11.01
N ASP A 77 -25.68 -8.14 11.12
CA ASP A 77 -25.62 -9.60 10.93
C ASP A 77 -25.37 -10.03 9.48
N ASP A 78 -25.62 -9.17 8.52
CA ASP A 78 -25.32 -9.38 7.10
C ASP A 78 -23.84 -9.21 6.75
N VAL A 79 -23.02 -8.62 7.66
CA VAL A 79 -21.56 -8.60 7.55
C VAL A 79 -20.97 -9.96 7.92
N GLY A 80 -20.29 -10.59 6.97
CA GLY A 80 -19.67 -11.91 7.16
C GLY A 80 -18.47 -11.87 8.11
N ILE A 81 -18.15 -13.04 8.69
CA ILE A 81 -16.93 -13.24 9.49
C ILE A 81 -16.18 -14.43 8.92
N PHE A 82 -14.87 -14.26 8.67
CA PHE A 82 -13.97 -15.31 8.22
C PHE A 82 -12.82 -15.51 9.21
N ILE A 83 -12.57 -16.75 9.59
CA ILE A 83 -11.41 -17.12 10.39
C ILE A 83 -10.31 -17.54 9.44
N VAL A 84 -9.26 -16.71 9.33
CA VAL A 84 -8.19 -16.88 8.34
C VAL A 84 -6.84 -16.69 9.00
N GLU A 85 -5.98 -17.70 8.89
CA GLU A 85 -4.57 -17.62 9.25
C GLU A 85 -3.74 -17.22 8.02
N SER A 86 -2.80 -16.29 8.19
CA SER A 86 -1.99 -15.75 7.08
C SER A 86 -1.04 -16.77 6.45
N ASP A 87 -0.80 -17.91 7.10
CA ASP A 87 0.03 -19.00 6.62
C ASP A 87 -0.77 -20.27 6.23
N ASP A 88 -2.10 -20.27 6.41
CA ASP A 88 -2.98 -21.35 5.98
C ASP A 88 -3.59 -21.09 4.60
N GLN A 89 -3.15 -21.86 3.61
CA GLN A 89 -3.59 -21.73 2.22
C GLN A 89 -5.09 -21.99 2.05
N ASN A 90 -5.63 -22.96 2.78
CA ASN A 90 -7.03 -23.37 2.62
C ASN A 90 -7.98 -22.27 3.11
N SER A 91 -7.75 -21.73 4.30
CA SER A 91 -8.58 -20.64 4.83
C SER A 91 -8.49 -19.36 3.99
N ILE A 92 -7.32 -19.07 3.40
CA ILE A 92 -7.15 -17.97 2.44
C ILE A 92 -8.01 -18.21 1.19
N GLU A 93 -7.91 -19.39 0.56
CA GLU A 93 -8.65 -19.70 -0.66
C GLU A 93 -10.17 -19.73 -0.44
N GLU A 94 -10.64 -20.24 0.69
CA GLU A 94 -12.05 -20.22 1.08
C GLU A 94 -12.58 -18.77 1.22
N MET A 95 -11.79 -17.87 1.81
CA MET A 95 -12.13 -16.45 1.89
C MET A 95 -12.16 -15.81 0.51
N LEU A 96 -11.13 -16.05 -0.32
CA LEU A 96 -11.01 -15.45 -1.65
C LEU A 96 -12.14 -15.89 -2.60
N ALA A 97 -12.64 -17.12 -2.46
CA ALA A 97 -13.78 -17.62 -3.23
C ALA A 97 -15.09 -16.85 -2.95
N GLN A 98 -15.14 -16.00 -1.92
CA GLN A 98 -16.34 -15.28 -1.51
C GLN A 98 -16.25 -13.76 -1.79
N THR A 99 -15.14 -13.25 -2.32
CA THR A 99 -14.94 -11.79 -2.43
C THR A 99 -14.32 -11.35 -3.75
N LYS A 100 -14.64 -10.13 -4.16
CA LYS A 100 -14.02 -9.46 -5.31
C LYS A 100 -12.70 -8.79 -4.93
N CYS A 101 -12.55 -8.35 -3.66
CA CYS A 101 -11.40 -7.59 -3.21
C CYS A 101 -11.04 -7.94 -1.76
N VAL A 102 -9.76 -8.02 -1.44
CA VAL A 102 -9.26 -8.08 -0.07
C VAL A 102 -8.55 -6.78 0.27
N LEU A 103 -9.00 -6.12 1.35
CA LEU A 103 -8.32 -5.03 2.00
C LEU A 103 -7.60 -5.59 3.23
N THR A 104 -6.28 -5.56 3.24
CA THR A 104 -5.52 -6.12 4.37
C THR A 104 -4.76 -5.07 5.16
N THR A 105 -4.88 -5.17 6.50
CA THR A 105 -4.11 -4.39 7.48
C THR A 105 -3.10 -5.26 8.23
N VAL A 106 -2.89 -6.50 7.77
CA VAL A 106 -2.00 -7.47 8.43
C VAL A 106 -0.56 -7.26 7.97
N GLY A 107 0.22 -6.58 8.79
CA GLY A 107 1.65 -6.36 8.63
C GLY A 107 2.49 -6.94 9.79
N PRO A 108 3.82 -7.00 9.68
CA PRO A 108 4.67 -6.67 8.51
C PRO A 108 4.37 -7.54 7.27
N TYR A 109 4.23 -6.89 6.11
CA TYR A 109 3.82 -7.56 4.88
C TYR A 109 4.86 -8.54 4.35
N GLN A 110 6.14 -8.24 4.51
CA GLN A 110 7.23 -9.16 4.16
C GLN A 110 7.23 -10.46 4.98
N LEU A 111 6.54 -10.48 6.15
CA LEU A 111 6.43 -11.67 6.99
C LEU A 111 5.11 -12.42 6.76
N TYR A 112 4.01 -11.71 6.52
CA TYR A 112 2.67 -12.29 6.54
C TYR A 112 1.87 -12.07 5.24
N GLY A 113 2.32 -11.17 4.35
CA GLY A 113 1.53 -10.74 3.18
C GLY A 113 1.72 -11.61 1.94
N GLU A 114 2.86 -12.30 1.78
CA GLU A 114 3.23 -12.93 0.50
C GLU A 114 2.24 -14.01 0.05
N LYS A 115 1.82 -14.89 0.96
CA LYS A 115 0.88 -15.96 0.63
C LYS A 115 -0.48 -15.41 0.21
N LEU A 116 -1.01 -14.46 0.97
CA LEU A 116 -2.29 -13.82 0.67
C LEU A 116 -2.27 -13.13 -0.70
N ILE A 117 -1.28 -12.27 -0.96
CA ILE A 117 -1.21 -11.50 -2.21
C ILE A 117 -1.03 -12.41 -3.43
N ARG A 118 -0.20 -13.47 -3.33
CA ARG A 118 -0.06 -14.46 -4.41
C ARG A 118 -1.35 -15.22 -4.67
N SER A 119 -2.09 -15.58 -3.63
CA SER A 119 -3.40 -16.23 -3.76
C SER A 119 -4.44 -15.30 -4.39
N CYS A 120 -4.46 -14.01 -4.02
CA CYS A 120 -5.30 -13.00 -4.68
C CYS A 120 -4.98 -12.91 -6.18
N ILE A 121 -3.70 -12.86 -6.54
CA ILE A 121 -3.26 -12.81 -7.93
C ILE A 121 -3.68 -14.06 -8.70
N ALA A 122 -3.48 -15.24 -8.11
CA ALA A 122 -3.82 -16.52 -8.74
C ALA A 122 -5.33 -16.67 -8.96
N SER A 123 -6.16 -16.18 -8.03
CA SER A 123 -7.63 -16.24 -8.12
C SER A 123 -8.27 -15.12 -8.94
N GLY A 124 -7.51 -14.09 -9.34
CA GLY A 124 -8.06 -12.90 -10.00
C GLY A 124 -8.79 -11.97 -9.03
N THR A 125 -8.60 -12.13 -7.72
CA THR A 125 -9.16 -11.26 -6.68
C THR A 125 -8.32 -9.99 -6.58
N ASP A 126 -8.94 -8.83 -6.42
CA ASP A 126 -8.25 -7.58 -6.18
C ASP A 126 -7.64 -7.53 -4.77
N TYR A 127 -6.53 -6.84 -4.64
CA TYR A 127 -5.79 -6.71 -3.38
C TYR A 127 -5.44 -5.25 -3.12
N VAL A 128 -5.72 -4.76 -1.92
CA VAL A 128 -5.30 -3.44 -1.43
C VAL A 128 -4.72 -3.55 -0.02
N ASP A 129 -3.68 -2.78 0.25
CA ASP A 129 -3.01 -2.74 1.55
C ASP A 129 -2.56 -1.32 1.93
N LEU A 130 -1.88 -1.20 3.05
CA LEU A 130 -1.19 0.01 3.50
C LEU A 130 0.32 -0.21 3.67
N CYS A 131 0.90 -1.03 2.79
CA CYS A 131 2.30 -1.45 2.85
C CYS A 131 3.26 -0.27 2.66
N GLY A 132 4.17 -0.09 3.60
CA GLY A 132 5.30 0.83 3.52
C GLY A 132 6.65 0.11 3.44
N GLU A 133 6.70 -1.08 2.82
CA GLU A 133 7.88 -1.96 2.74
C GLU A 133 8.36 -2.10 1.29
N PRO A 134 9.18 -1.15 0.75
CA PRO A 134 9.53 -1.13 -0.68
C PRO A 134 10.22 -2.39 -1.17
N GLY A 135 10.99 -3.08 -0.31
CA GLY A 135 11.63 -4.35 -0.67
C GLY A 135 10.63 -5.46 -0.96
N PHE A 136 9.57 -5.57 -0.13
CA PHE A 136 8.48 -6.51 -0.34
C PHE A 136 7.68 -6.15 -1.60
N MET A 137 7.33 -4.87 -1.74
CA MET A 137 6.60 -4.38 -2.92
C MET A 137 7.36 -4.66 -4.21
N HIS A 138 8.68 -4.36 -4.24
CA HIS A 138 9.54 -4.64 -5.38
C HIS A 138 9.55 -6.13 -5.75
N LYS A 139 9.68 -7.01 -4.75
CA LYS A 139 9.66 -8.47 -4.95
C LYS A 139 8.35 -8.92 -5.61
N ILE A 140 7.20 -8.52 -5.06
CA ILE A 140 5.90 -8.90 -5.61
C ILE A 140 5.68 -8.33 -7.01
N ILE A 141 6.08 -7.08 -7.24
CA ILE A 141 6.01 -6.46 -8.57
C ILE A 141 6.82 -7.26 -9.59
N SER A 142 8.06 -7.60 -9.24
CA SER A 142 8.95 -8.36 -10.12
C SER A 142 8.43 -9.78 -10.39
N ASP A 143 8.03 -10.48 -9.34
CA ASP A 143 7.64 -11.88 -9.44
C ASP A 143 6.27 -12.08 -10.10
N CYS A 144 5.31 -11.17 -9.85
CA CYS A 144 3.89 -11.45 -10.07
C CYS A 144 3.17 -10.51 -11.05
N SER A 145 3.81 -9.43 -11.56
CA SER A 145 3.12 -8.46 -12.43
C SER A 145 2.54 -9.09 -13.70
N ALA A 146 3.22 -10.06 -14.30
CA ALA A 146 2.74 -10.75 -15.50
C ALA A 146 1.50 -11.61 -15.21
N GLU A 147 1.54 -12.35 -14.11
CA GLU A 147 0.44 -13.21 -13.67
C GLU A 147 -0.79 -12.38 -13.26
N ALA A 148 -0.60 -11.32 -12.47
CA ALA A 148 -1.67 -10.40 -12.09
C ALA A 148 -2.39 -9.82 -13.32
N LYS A 149 -1.62 -9.39 -14.32
CA LYS A 149 -2.17 -8.90 -15.58
C LYS A 149 -2.93 -9.97 -16.36
N GLN A 150 -2.42 -11.21 -16.37
CA GLN A 150 -3.07 -12.33 -17.06
C GLN A 150 -4.40 -12.70 -16.40
N ASN A 151 -4.43 -12.72 -15.07
CA ASN A 151 -5.61 -13.12 -14.27
C ASN A 151 -6.58 -11.96 -14.01
N GLY A 152 -6.21 -10.71 -14.38
CA GLY A 152 -7.05 -9.53 -14.20
C GLY A 152 -7.11 -9.01 -12.76
N SER A 153 -6.25 -9.50 -11.86
CA SER A 153 -6.15 -9.03 -10.48
C SER A 153 -5.48 -7.65 -10.43
N ARG A 154 -6.10 -6.73 -9.70
CA ARG A 154 -5.53 -5.40 -9.40
C ARG A 154 -4.88 -5.46 -8.03
N VAL A 155 -3.57 -5.15 -8.00
CA VAL A 155 -2.78 -5.12 -6.77
C VAL A 155 -2.35 -3.68 -6.51
N ILE A 156 -2.85 -3.07 -5.41
CA ILE A 156 -2.58 -1.68 -5.06
C ILE A 156 -1.97 -1.64 -3.67
N PHE A 157 -0.70 -1.29 -3.59
CA PHE A 157 0.02 -1.09 -2.34
C PHE A 157 -0.19 0.32 -1.78
N SER A 158 0.15 0.49 -0.50
CA SER A 158 0.27 1.81 0.15
C SER A 158 -1.00 2.66 0.10
N CYS A 159 -2.18 2.05 0.29
CA CYS A 159 -3.46 2.76 0.32
C CYS A 159 -3.72 3.48 1.65
N GLY A 160 -2.74 3.51 2.55
CA GLY A 160 -2.82 4.25 3.81
C GLY A 160 -2.78 5.77 3.62
N PHE A 161 -3.24 6.49 4.65
CA PHE A 161 -3.35 7.96 4.63
C PHE A 161 -1.98 8.65 4.49
N ASP A 162 -0.92 7.99 4.87
CA ASP A 162 0.47 8.47 4.82
C ASP A 162 1.11 8.37 3.42
N SER A 163 0.43 7.73 2.47
CA SER A 163 0.92 7.55 1.09
C SER A 163 -0.11 7.96 0.04
N ILE A 164 -1.35 7.47 0.09
CA ILE A 164 -2.33 7.68 -0.98
C ILE A 164 -2.70 9.16 -1.21
N PRO A 165 -2.80 10.05 -0.19
CA PRO A 165 -3.05 11.46 -0.42
C PRO A 165 -1.94 12.16 -1.20
N PHE A 166 -0.70 11.68 -1.12
CA PHE A 166 0.43 12.23 -1.86
C PHE A 166 0.38 11.82 -3.33
N ASP A 167 0.13 10.54 -3.61
CA ASP A 167 0.00 10.04 -4.99
C ASP A 167 -1.20 10.66 -5.71
N LEU A 168 -2.38 10.61 -5.10
CA LEU A 168 -3.59 11.24 -5.64
C LEU A 168 -3.50 12.77 -5.64
N GLY A 169 -2.78 13.37 -4.69
CA GLY A 169 -2.50 14.81 -4.68
C GLY A 169 -1.66 15.24 -5.88
N VAL A 170 -0.62 14.48 -6.24
CA VAL A 170 0.15 14.72 -7.47
C VAL A 170 -0.74 14.57 -8.69
N PHE A 171 -1.55 13.52 -8.75
CA PHE A 171 -2.48 13.31 -9.86
C PHE A 171 -3.44 14.51 -10.01
N LEU A 172 -4.08 14.93 -8.92
CA LEU A 172 -5.00 16.07 -8.93
C LEU A 172 -4.33 17.37 -9.38
N VAL A 173 -3.14 17.67 -8.85
CA VAL A 173 -2.37 18.88 -9.25
C VAL A 173 -1.99 18.81 -10.73
N GLN A 174 -1.55 17.67 -11.21
CA GLN A 174 -1.18 17.48 -12.61
C GLN A 174 -2.36 17.62 -13.56
N GLU A 175 -3.53 17.08 -13.22
CA GLU A 175 -4.76 17.26 -14.01
C GLU A 175 -5.20 18.73 -14.05
N GLU A 176 -5.09 19.45 -12.93
CA GLU A 176 -5.40 20.86 -12.85
C GLU A 176 -4.43 21.71 -13.70
N VAL A 177 -3.13 21.39 -13.67
CA VAL A 177 -2.09 22.04 -14.50
C VAL A 177 -2.35 21.75 -15.98
N MET A 178 -2.64 20.50 -16.34
CA MET A 178 -2.98 20.10 -17.70
C MET A 178 -4.19 20.88 -18.21
N SER A 179 -5.24 20.97 -17.39
CA SER A 179 -6.47 21.71 -17.74
C SER A 179 -6.24 23.19 -17.99
N LYS A 180 -5.35 23.84 -17.21
CA LYS A 180 -5.11 25.30 -17.29
C LYS A 180 -4.01 25.69 -18.28
N ILE A 181 -3.00 24.84 -18.43
CA ILE A 181 -1.75 25.20 -19.16
C ILE A 181 -1.60 24.34 -20.42
N GLY A 182 -2.34 23.23 -20.55
CA GLY A 182 -2.27 22.32 -21.69
C GLY A 182 -1.05 21.39 -21.71
N LYS A 183 -0.34 21.28 -20.59
CA LYS A 183 0.78 20.34 -20.39
C LYS A 183 0.97 20.04 -18.91
N TYR A 184 1.47 18.86 -18.61
CA TYR A 184 1.84 18.47 -17.24
C TYR A 184 3.06 19.25 -16.72
N ALA A 185 3.10 19.48 -15.42
CA ALA A 185 4.26 20.08 -14.78
C ALA A 185 5.44 19.09 -14.78
N PRO A 186 6.67 19.56 -15.08
CA PRO A 186 7.86 18.71 -15.06
C PRO A 186 8.29 18.33 -13.63
N SER A 187 7.78 19.03 -12.63
CA SER A 187 8.06 18.77 -11.21
C SER A 187 6.88 19.10 -10.32
N VAL A 188 6.74 18.35 -9.23
CA VAL A 188 5.79 18.62 -8.15
C VAL A 188 6.53 18.51 -6.82
N ARG A 189 6.28 19.44 -5.89
CA ARG A 189 6.84 19.42 -4.54
C ARG A 189 5.74 19.26 -3.51
N GLY A 190 5.73 18.11 -2.82
CA GLY A 190 4.89 17.84 -1.66
C GLY A 190 5.40 18.62 -0.44
N ARG A 191 4.50 19.33 0.25
CA ARG A 191 4.85 20.10 1.45
C ARG A 191 3.84 19.83 2.54
N VAL A 192 4.27 19.04 3.54
CA VAL A 192 3.45 18.68 4.70
C VAL A 192 3.43 19.88 5.66
N ARG A 193 2.28 20.47 5.88
CA ARG A 193 2.10 21.64 6.76
C ARG A 193 1.77 21.27 8.20
N ALA A 194 0.97 20.24 8.35
CA ALA A 194 0.55 19.73 9.66
C ALA A 194 0.11 18.27 9.52
N MET A 195 0.39 17.50 10.53
CA MET A 195 -0.08 16.13 10.70
C MET A 195 -0.32 15.91 12.17
N ASN A 196 -1.40 15.20 12.50
CA ASN A 196 -1.71 14.84 13.88
C ASN A 196 -1.85 13.32 13.94
N GLY A 197 -1.12 12.69 14.83
CA GLY A 197 -1.12 11.23 15.01
C GLY A 197 0.22 10.72 15.54
N GLU A 198 0.20 9.47 15.96
CA GLU A 198 1.35 8.73 16.44
C GLU A 198 1.61 7.51 15.53
N PHE A 199 2.83 6.96 15.60
CA PHE A 199 3.14 5.75 14.85
C PHE A 199 2.45 4.54 15.48
N SER A 200 1.80 3.73 14.66
CA SER A 200 1.26 2.45 15.12
C SER A 200 2.38 1.44 15.37
N GLY A 201 2.12 0.47 16.23
CA GLY A 201 3.04 -0.65 16.44
C GLY A 201 3.33 -1.45 15.17
N GLY A 202 2.40 -1.45 14.21
CA GLY A 202 2.60 -2.03 12.88
C GLY A 202 3.71 -1.34 12.09
N THR A 203 3.77 0.00 12.10
CA THR A 203 4.82 0.78 11.42
C THR A 203 6.22 0.45 11.97
N ALA A 204 6.34 0.40 13.30
CA ALA A 204 7.60 0.04 13.93
C ALA A 204 8.03 -1.41 13.64
N ALA A 205 7.10 -2.34 13.66
CA ALA A 205 7.37 -3.74 13.33
C ALA A 205 7.83 -3.88 11.87
N SER A 206 7.22 -3.18 10.92
CA SER A 206 7.61 -3.19 9.50
C SER A 206 9.02 -2.62 9.28
N MET A 207 9.38 -1.54 9.99
CA MET A 207 10.73 -0.99 9.92
C MET A 207 11.76 -1.95 10.49
N LYS A 208 11.49 -2.55 11.65
CA LYS A 208 12.37 -3.57 12.27
C LYS A 208 12.56 -4.78 11.34
N ALA A 209 11.50 -5.24 10.70
CA ALA A 209 11.55 -6.32 9.73
C ALA A 209 12.40 -5.92 8.50
N THR A 210 12.24 -4.70 7.97
CA THR A 210 13.04 -4.18 6.84
C THR A 210 14.53 -4.12 7.20
N MET A 211 14.87 -3.62 8.38
CA MET A 211 16.26 -3.59 8.84
C MET A 211 16.86 -4.99 9.03
N SER A 212 16.05 -5.95 9.47
CA SER A 212 16.47 -7.36 9.55
C SER A 212 16.69 -7.96 8.16
N SER A 213 15.82 -7.67 7.20
CA SER A 213 15.94 -8.16 5.81
C SER A 213 17.18 -7.62 5.12
N LEU A 214 17.61 -6.39 5.40
CA LEU A 214 18.86 -5.82 4.88
C LEU A 214 20.11 -6.58 5.34
N LYS A 215 20.08 -7.19 6.54
CA LYS A 215 21.21 -8.00 7.04
C LYS A 215 21.36 -9.32 6.27
N THR A 216 20.25 -9.88 5.81
CA THR A 216 20.22 -11.16 5.07
C THR A 216 20.29 -10.97 3.56
N ASN A 217 19.80 -9.84 3.05
CA ASN A 217 19.84 -9.47 1.64
C ASN A 217 20.28 -8.01 1.47
N PRO A 218 21.60 -7.73 1.47
CA PRO A 218 22.12 -6.37 1.32
C PRO A 218 21.75 -5.67 0.01
N GLU A 219 21.40 -6.42 -1.04
CA GLU A 219 21.02 -5.86 -2.35
C GLU A 219 19.72 -5.06 -2.29
N LEU A 220 18.87 -5.33 -1.28
CA LEU A 220 17.66 -4.53 -1.03
C LEU A 220 17.97 -3.05 -0.81
N ILE A 221 19.19 -2.70 -0.40
CA ILE A 221 19.59 -1.29 -0.26
C ILE A 221 19.39 -0.52 -1.55
N ASN A 222 19.66 -1.17 -2.71
CA ASN A 222 19.50 -0.54 -4.02
C ASN A 222 18.05 -0.16 -4.31
N VAL A 223 17.09 -0.96 -3.84
CA VAL A 223 15.65 -0.64 -3.94
C VAL A 223 15.29 0.49 -3.00
N LEU A 224 15.83 0.48 -1.77
CA LEU A 224 15.47 1.45 -0.74
C LEU A 224 15.97 2.85 -1.05
N ILE A 225 17.20 2.99 -1.55
CA ILE A 225 17.80 4.30 -1.86
C ILE A 225 17.39 4.85 -3.24
N ASN A 226 16.92 3.98 -4.15
CA ASN A 226 16.54 4.41 -5.49
C ASN A 226 15.11 4.99 -5.51
N PRO A 227 14.91 6.26 -5.86
CA PRO A 227 13.57 6.85 -6.02
C PRO A 227 12.67 6.09 -7.02
N HIS A 228 13.28 5.41 -7.99
CA HIS A 228 12.60 4.57 -8.98
C HIS A 228 12.64 3.07 -8.62
N GLY A 229 12.88 2.70 -7.36
CA GLY A 229 13.04 1.32 -6.92
C GLY A 229 11.83 0.40 -7.17
N LEU A 230 10.64 0.95 -7.42
CA LEU A 230 9.46 0.20 -7.84
C LEU A 230 9.19 0.27 -9.36
N CYS A 231 10.12 0.85 -10.13
CA CYS A 231 10.00 1.05 -11.58
C CYS A 231 10.99 0.16 -12.32
N GLU A 232 10.73 -1.14 -12.42
CA GLU A 232 11.62 -2.08 -13.11
C GLU A 232 12.08 -1.58 -14.47
N GLY A 233 13.39 -1.70 -14.74
CA GLY A 233 14.02 -1.34 -16.03
C GLY A 233 14.10 0.16 -16.31
N ILE A 234 13.83 1.04 -15.34
CA ILE A 234 13.87 2.48 -15.53
C ILE A 234 14.91 3.10 -14.60
N ASN A 235 15.87 3.79 -15.20
CA ASN A 235 16.71 4.78 -14.55
C ASN A 235 16.10 6.15 -14.89
N GLY A 236 15.20 6.66 -14.02
CA GLY A 236 14.61 7.99 -14.20
C GLY A 236 15.59 9.11 -13.89
N ALA A 237 15.14 10.37 -13.99
CA ALA A 237 15.94 11.54 -13.64
C ALA A 237 16.40 11.48 -12.17
N GLN A 238 17.57 12.05 -11.92
CA GLN A 238 18.06 12.27 -10.56
C GLN A 238 17.09 13.18 -9.84
N GLN A 239 16.57 12.71 -8.70
CA GLN A 239 15.67 13.48 -7.87
C GLN A 239 16.44 14.50 -7.00
N GLU A 240 15.74 15.55 -6.56
CA GLU A 240 16.31 16.50 -5.59
C GLU A 240 16.58 15.78 -4.25
N ASP A 241 17.66 16.21 -3.57
CA ASP A 241 17.95 15.73 -2.22
C ASP A 241 16.93 16.30 -1.22
N ASP A 242 16.13 15.41 -0.64
CA ASP A 242 15.14 15.69 0.41
C ASP A 242 15.52 15.07 1.76
N THR A 243 16.77 14.59 1.87
CA THR A 243 17.27 13.92 3.08
C THR A 243 17.85 14.90 4.12
N LYS A 244 17.93 16.19 3.78
CA LYS A 244 18.50 17.23 4.65
C LYS A 244 17.58 18.43 4.75
N PRO A 245 17.62 19.16 5.88
CA PRO A 245 16.96 20.45 6.00
C PRO A 245 17.43 21.41 4.92
N LYS A 246 16.51 22.15 4.33
CA LYS A 246 16.81 23.20 3.36
C LYS A 246 15.81 24.35 3.45
N TYR A 247 16.23 25.50 2.94
CA TYR A 247 15.35 26.65 2.80
C TYR A 247 14.60 26.54 1.46
N ASP A 248 13.28 26.66 1.50
CA ASP A 248 12.42 26.70 0.32
C ASP A 248 12.18 28.17 -0.03
N GLU A 249 12.93 28.67 -1.02
CA GLU A 249 12.91 30.10 -1.41
C GLU A 249 11.55 30.55 -1.96
N GLU A 250 10.79 29.65 -2.58
CA GLU A 250 9.47 29.98 -3.14
C GLU A 250 8.41 30.17 -2.06
N LEU A 251 8.51 29.41 -0.98
CA LEU A 251 7.58 29.48 0.15
C LEU A 251 8.09 30.38 1.29
N ASP A 252 9.35 30.84 1.23
CA ASP A 252 10.01 31.65 2.26
C ASP A 252 10.02 30.95 3.64
N VAL A 253 10.27 29.63 3.66
CA VAL A 253 10.26 28.79 4.86
C VAL A 253 11.38 27.76 4.85
N TRP A 254 11.75 27.27 6.04
CA TRP A 254 12.57 26.07 6.18
C TRP A 254 11.70 24.82 6.04
N VAL A 255 12.31 23.79 5.47
CA VAL A 255 11.70 22.46 5.31
C VAL A 255 12.66 21.37 5.81
N ALA A 256 12.10 20.32 6.37
CA ALA A 256 12.83 19.16 6.89
C ALA A 256 12.47 17.89 6.10
N PRO A 257 13.31 16.84 6.13
CA PRO A 257 12.95 15.53 5.61
C PRO A 257 11.61 15.06 6.15
N PHE A 258 10.81 14.46 5.28
CA PHE A 258 9.57 13.80 5.68
C PHE A 258 9.77 12.27 5.68
N PHE A 259 9.40 11.61 6.75
CA PHE A 259 9.73 10.19 6.97
C PHE A 259 9.11 9.25 5.92
N MET A 260 7.97 9.61 5.30
CA MET A 260 7.33 8.83 4.25
C MET A 260 7.85 9.13 2.85
N ALA A 261 8.61 10.22 2.66
CA ALA A 261 9.14 10.62 1.35
C ALA A 261 9.86 9.48 0.60
N PRO A 262 10.70 8.64 1.25
CA PRO A 262 11.36 7.53 0.56
C PRO A 262 10.40 6.48 -0.02
N ILE A 263 9.21 6.34 0.55
CA ILE A 263 8.17 5.40 0.10
C ILE A 263 7.28 6.09 -0.92
N ASN A 264 6.77 7.29 -0.60
CA ASN A 264 5.84 8.04 -1.45
C ASN A 264 6.44 8.39 -2.80
N THR A 265 7.71 8.80 -2.84
CA THR A 265 8.44 9.09 -4.10
C THR A 265 8.44 7.88 -5.03
N LYS A 266 8.68 6.67 -4.49
CA LYS A 266 8.64 5.43 -5.27
C LYS A 266 7.25 5.12 -5.80
N ASN A 267 6.20 5.32 -4.98
CA ASN A 267 4.82 5.12 -5.38
C ASN A 267 4.43 6.06 -6.52
N ILE A 268 4.73 7.35 -6.40
CA ILE A 268 4.42 8.37 -7.40
C ILE A 268 5.13 8.10 -8.74
N HIS A 269 6.42 7.73 -8.71
CA HIS A 269 7.13 7.36 -9.93
C HIS A 269 6.59 6.08 -10.55
N ARG A 270 6.13 5.11 -9.73
CA ARG A 270 5.46 3.92 -10.23
C ARG A 270 4.11 4.26 -10.86
N SER A 271 3.31 5.11 -10.24
CA SER A 271 2.04 5.59 -10.82
C SER A 271 2.26 6.28 -12.16
N ASN A 272 3.26 7.16 -12.26
CA ASN A 272 3.65 7.78 -13.53
C ASN A 272 4.06 6.73 -14.58
N LYS A 273 4.86 5.71 -14.20
CA LYS A 273 5.21 4.58 -15.10
C LYS A 273 3.98 3.82 -15.58
N LEU A 274 3.07 3.47 -14.69
CA LEU A 274 1.84 2.73 -15.02
C LEU A 274 0.92 3.52 -15.94
N MET A 275 0.94 4.85 -15.86
CA MET A 275 0.26 5.78 -16.76
C MET A 275 1.07 6.10 -18.04
N ASN A 276 2.04 5.24 -18.43
CA ASN A 276 2.92 5.44 -19.60
C ASN A 276 3.72 6.75 -19.55
N HIS A 277 4.14 7.18 -18.38
CA HIS A 277 4.94 8.40 -18.16
C HIS A 277 4.27 9.68 -18.66
N ILE A 278 2.97 9.84 -18.39
CA ILE A 278 2.22 11.04 -18.80
C ILE A 278 2.81 12.35 -18.25
N TYR A 279 3.47 12.30 -17.07
CA TYR A 279 4.17 13.46 -16.48
C TYR A 279 5.59 13.67 -17.06
N GLY A 280 6.03 12.76 -17.95
CA GLY A 280 7.38 12.72 -18.49
C GLY A 280 8.26 11.67 -17.79
N LYS A 281 9.30 11.20 -18.52
CA LYS A 281 10.30 10.26 -17.97
C LYS A 281 11.25 10.95 -17.01
N ASP A 282 11.41 12.28 -17.18
CA ASP A 282 12.28 13.13 -16.37
C ASP A 282 11.51 13.88 -15.27
N PHE A 283 10.30 13.40 -14.93
CA PHE A 283 9.47 14.00 -13.89
C PHE A 283 10.18 13.98 -12.54
N LEU A 284 10.13 15.10 -11.83
CA LEU A 284 10.75 15.29 -10.53
C LEU A 284 9.68 15.37 -9.44
N TYR A 285 9.93 14.72 -8.34
CA TYR A 285 9.11 14.82 -7.14
C TYR A 285 9.99 14.84 -5.88
N ASN A 286 9.68 15.73 -4.95
CA ASN A 286 10.19 15.67 -3.58
C ASN A 286 9.09 15.98 -2.57
N GLU A 287 9.31 15.53 -1.32
CA GLU A 287 8.33 15.64 -0.25
C GLU A 287 9.02 15.99 1.05
N MET A 288 8.64 17.13 1.64
CA MET A 288 9.29 17.63 2.83
C MET A 288 8.28 18.24 3.81
N TRP A 289 8.66 18.30 5.07
CA TRP A 289 7.91 18.91 6.14
C TRP A 289 8.18 20.40 6.26
N ILE A 290 7.17 21.25 6.28
CA ILE A 290 7.32 22.69 6.54
C ILE A 290 7.56 22.91 8.04
N THR A 291 8.64 23.60 8.38
CA THR A 291 8.98 23.91 9.77
C THR A 291 8.82 25.41 10.12
N GLY A 292 8.69 26.25 9.10
CA GLY A 292 8.41 27.69 9.28
C GLY A 292 9.54 28.62 8.82
N PRO A 293 9.35 29.94 8.95
CA PRO A 293 10.32 30.93 8.52
C PRO A 293 11.43 31.17 9.55
N GLY A 294 12.52 31.80 9.12
CA GLY A 294 13.59 32.33 9.95
C GLY A 294 14.36 31.30 10.77
N GLU A 295 15.07 31.78 11.81
CA GLU A 295 15.92 30.92 12.63
C GLU A 295 15.15 29.89 13.45
N GLN A 296 13.91 30.15 13.83
CA GLN A 296 13.06 29.18 14.52
C GLN A 296 12.68 28.02 13.59
N GLY A 297 12.31 28.34 12.35
CA GLY A 297 12.02 27.32 11.33
C GLY A 297 13.24 26.47 11.01
N LYS A 298 14.44 27.10 10.94
CA LYS A 298 15.70 26.40 10.75
C LYS A 298 16.02 25.43 11.89
N ALA A 299 15.95 25.90 13.13
CA ALA A 299 16.20 25.07 14.31
C ALA A 299 15.23 23.87 14.38
N ALA A 300 13.94 24.08 14.07
CA ALA A 300 12.95 23.02 14.00
C ALA A 300 13.27 22.01 12.87
N ALA A 301 13.73 22.47 11.71
CA ALA A 301 14.12 21.60 10.60
C ALA A 301 15.33 20.72 10.95
N GLU A 302 16.34 21.29 11.59
CA GLU A 302 17.53 20.59 12.06
C GLU A 302 17.18 19.56 13.14
N MET A 303 16.28 19.91 14.08
CA MET A 303 15.78 19.01 15.11
C MET A 303 15.04 17.80 14.51
N LEU A 304 14.13 18.02 13.56
CA LEU A 304 13.40 16.95 12.89
C LEU A 304 14.31 16.02 12.09
N ALA A 305 15.31 16.58 11.42
CA ALA A 305 16.29 15.78 10.69
C ALA A 305 17.21 14.95 11.59
N GLY A 306 17.47 15.42 12.82
CA GLY A 306 18.27 14.71 13.82
C GLY A 306 17.51 13.65 14.61
N ASN A 307 16.18 13.75 14.63
CA ASN A 307 15.33 12.78 15.34
C ASN A 307 14.90 11.66 14.42
N ASN A 308 15.20 10.42 14.82
CA ASN A 308 14.55 9.26 14.22
C ASN A 308 13.27 8.98 15.03
N PRO A 309 12.07 9.25 14.48
CA PRO A 309 10.81 9.14 15.24
C PRO A 309 10.46 7.70 15.64
N ILE A 310 11.25 6.72 15.18
CA ILE A 310 11.00 5.28 15.39
C ILE A 310 12.08 4.65 16.27
N ALA A 311 13.06 5.42 16.76
CA ALA A 311 14.19 4.94 17.57
C ALA A 311 13.92 4.93 19.09
N GLY A 312 12.70 5.20 19.55
CA GLY A 312 12.33 5.21 20.96
C GLY A 312 11.95 3.83 21.49
N ASP A 313 12.16 3.62 22.82
CA ASP A 313 11.75 2.39 23.52
C ASP A 313 10.22 2.33 23.78
N ASP A 314 9.50 3.44 23.55
CA ASP A 314 8.05 3.59 23.78
C ASP A 314 7.19 3.36 22.52
N VAL A 315 7.59 2.43 21.66
CA VAL A 315 6.82 2.11 20.45
C VAL A 315 5.76 1.07 20.79
N PRO A 316 4.47 1.29 20.44
CA PRO A 316 3.39 0.34 20.70
C PRO A 316 3.67 -1.05 20.11
N ALA A 317 3.12 -2.09 20.71
CA ALA A 317 3.23 -3.45 20.17
C ALA A 317 2.40 -3.59 18.89
N PRO A 318 2.77 -4.53 17.97
CA PRO A 318 1.96 -4.80 16.78
C PRO A 318 0.52 -5.17 17.14
N GLY A 319 -0.44 -4.40 16.64
CA GLY A 319 -1.87 -4.57 16.93
C GLY A 319 -2.43 -3.66 18.03
N GLU A 320 -1.55 -2.79 18.58
CA GLU A 320 -1.90 -1.71 19.53
C GLU A 320 -1.85 -0.35 18.83
#